data_b41863aab7166dd32e5e3d7b0bae83e9
#
_entry.id   b41863aab7166dd32e5e3d7b0bae83e9
#
_cell.length_a   1.000
_cell.length_b   1.000
_cell.length_c   1.000
_cell.angle_alpha   90.00
_cell.angle_beta   90.00
_cell.angle_gamma   90.00
#
_symmetry.space_group_name_H-M   'P 1'
#
loop_
_entity.id
_entity.type
_entity.pdbx_description
1 polymer ?
#
loop_
_entity_poly.entity_id
_entity_poly.type
_entity_poly.pdbx_seq_one_letter_code
_entity_poly.pdbx_strand_id
1 'polypeptide(L)'
;GIAGFSHVIDSLSAIKYAKVKVIRDENGLAVDYETEGDFPKYGNDDDRADEIGVWLLRTFLGKIKKHHTYRRSEPTTSILTITSNVVYGKATGSMPNGRKAGQPLSPGANPSYGAEQNGLLASLNSVAKIPYEWALDGISNTQTINPDALGHEEEERKTNLVQVMDGYFDQGAHHLNVNVF
;
A
#
# COMPACT_ATOMS: atom_id res chain seq x y z
N GLY A 1 -11.17 -7.48 -5.02
CA GLY A 1 -9.79 -7.10 -4.65
C GLY A 1 -9.53 -5.61 -4.83
N ILE A 2 -8.65 -5.06 -4.04
CA ILE A 2 -8.23 -3.66 -4.12
C ILE A 2 -6.85 -3.62 -4.79
N ALA A 3 -6.71 -2.79 -5.83
CA ALA A 3 -5.44 -2.48 -6.50
C ALA A 3 -5.08 -1.01 -6.26
N GLY A 4 -3.79 -0.72 -6.03
CA GLY A 4 -3.31 0.65 -5.85
C GLY A 4 -3.61 1.25 -4.47
N PHE A 5 -3.79 0.44 -3.46
CA PHE A 5 -4.14 0.86 -2.09
C PHE A 5 -3.18 1.93 -1.56
N SER A 6 -1.87 1.68 -1.61
CA SER A 6 -0.84 2.64 -1.17
C SER A 6 -0.86 3.95 -1.97
N HIS A 7 -1.09 3.88 -3.29
CA HIS A 7 -1.18 5.08 -4.11
C HIS A 7 -2.36 5.98 -3.74
N VAL A 8 -3.49 5.39 -3.31
CA VAL A 8 -4.64 6.16 -2.83
C VAL A 8 -4.32 6.78 -1.47
N ILE A 9 -3.68 6.04 -0.56
CA ILE A 9 -3.24 6.58 0.73
C ILE A 9 -2.34 7.79 0.53
N ASP A 10 -1.27 7.64 -0.27
CA ASP A 10 -0.31 8.71 -0.53
C ASP A 10 -0.96 9.89 -1.25
N SER A 11 -1.91 9.65 -2.14
CA SER A 11 -2.65 10.72 -2.83
C SER A 11 -3.54 11.50 -1.86
N LEU A 12 -4.22 10.83 -0.94
CA LEU A 12 -5.02 11.49 0.09
C LEU A 12 -4.14 12.23 1.09
N SER A 13 -2.98 11.67 1.42
CA SER A 13 -1.96 12.34 2.23
C SER A 13 -1.44 13.60 1.54
N ALA A 14 -1.10 13.53 0.25
CA ALA A 14 -0.68 14.68 -0.52
C ALA A 14 -1.74 15.79 -0.54
N ILE A 15 -3.02 15.43 -0.76
CA ILE A 15 -4.14 16.38 -0.73
C ILE A 15 -4.31 17.02 0.66
N LYS A 16 -4.05 16.26 1.73
CA LYS A 16 -4.22 16.74 3.11
C LYS A 16 -3.08 17.61 3.60
N TYR A 17 -1.83 17.31 3.22
CA TYR A 17 -0.63 17.89 3.83
C TYR A 17 0.23 18.72 2.87
N ALA A 18 0.04 18.59 1.56
CA ALA A 18 0.77 19.34 0.54
C ALA A 18 -0.18 20.22 -0.29
N LYS A 19 0.40 20.96 -1.22
CA LYS A 19 -0.38 21.78 -2.17
C LYS A 19 -0.48 21.04 -3.49
N VAL A 20 -1.68 20.54 -3.78
CA VAL A 20 -1.97 19.81 -5.01
C VAL A 20 -2.68 20.70 -6.01
N LYS A 21 -2.08 20.89 -7.18
CA LYS A 21 -2.69 21.58 -8.33
C LYS A 21 -3.14 20.56 -9.35
N VAL A 22 -4.41 20.63 -9.74
CA VAL A 22 -4.99 19.77 -10.77
C VAL A 22 -4.75 20.39 -12.14
N ILE A 23 -4.14 19.62 -13.04
CA ILE A 23 -3.96 19.96 -14.46
C ILE A 23 -5.16 19.39 -15.22
N ARG A 24 -5.87 20.25 -15.95
CA ARG A 24 -7.05 19.87 -16.72
C ARG A 24 -6.83 20.07 -18.21
N ASP A 25 -7.46 19.22 -19.00
CA ASP A 25 -7.54 19.37 -20.45
C ASP A 25 -8.57 20.44 -20.87
N GLU A 26 -8.76 20.58 -22.17
CA GLU A 26 -9.72 21.50 -22.78
C GLU A 26 -11.19 21.23 -22.43
N ASN A 27 -11.49 19.98 -22.04
CA ASN A 27 -12.82 19.54 -21.61
C ASN A 27 -13.02 19.66 -20.08
N GLY A 28 -12.02 20.16 -19.36
CA GLY A 28 -12.04 20.30 -17.90
C GLY A 28 -11.76 18.99 -17.13
N LEU A 29 -11.37 17.91 -17.81
CA LEU A 29 -11.01 16.66 -17.18
C LEU A 29 -9.62 16.74 -16.56
N ALA A 30 -9.45 16.18 -15.34
CA ALA A 30 -8.15 16.08 -14.69
C ALA A 30 -7.27 15.07 -15.44
N VAL A 31 -6.14 15.55 -15.97
CA VAL A 31 -5.19 14.73 -16.74
C VAL A 31 -3.85 14.54 -16.03
N ASP A 32 -3.48 15.46 -15.14
CA ASP A 32 -2.25 15.35 -14.34
C ASP A 32 -2.36 16.16 -13.04
N TYR A 33 -1.34 16.03 -12.20
CA TYR A 33 -1.23 16.72 -10.91
C TYR A 33 0.19 17.24 -10.72
N GLU A 34 0.30 18.45 -10.18
CA GLU A 34 1.52 19.02 -9.62
C GLU A 34 1.36 19.08 -8.12
N THR A 35 2.28 18.45 -7.38
CA THR A 35 2.26 18.43 -5.92
C THR A 35 3.51 19.10 -5.41
N GLU A 36 3.33 20.16 -4.63
CA GLU A 36 4.38 21.00 -4.03
C GLU A 36 4.35 20.84 -2.52
N GLY A 37 5.53 20.58 -1.95
CA GLY A 37 5.72 20.36 -0.50
C GLY A 37 5.78 18.88 -0.12
N ASP A 38 6.27 18.63 1.10
CA ASP A 38 6.39 17.30 1.65
C ASP A 38 5.08 16.84 2.29
N PHE A 39 4.83 15.54 2.23
CA PHE A 39 3.68 14.91 2.87
C PHE A 39 4.06 13.52 3.39
N PRO A 40 3.41 13.05 4.47
CA PRO A 40 3.61 11.70 4.99
C PRO A 40 3.27 10.66 3.93
N LYS A 41 4.16 9.67 3.75
CA LYS A 41 3.95 8.56 2.82
C LYS A 41 3.79 7.26 3.56
N TYR A 42 2.88 6.43 3.09
CA TYR A 42 2.66 5.09 3.59
C TYR A 42 3.89 4.21 3.42
N GLY A 43 4.18 3.38 4.42
CA GLY A 43 5.38 2.52 4.42
C GLY A 43 6.56 3.09 5.20
N ASN A 44 6.34 4.12 6.03
CA ASN A 44 7.36 4.77 6.86
C ASN A 44 7.05 4.74 8.36
N ASP A 45 6.08 3.93 8.78
CA ASP A 45 5.59 3.87 10.17
C ASP A 45 5.10 5.23 10.69
N ASP A 46 4.49 6.01 9.79
CA ASP A 46 3.95 7.33 10.11
C ASP A 46 2.42 7.26 10.20
N ASP A 47 1.90 7.39 11.41
CA ASP A 47 0.46 7.29 11.69
C ASP A 47 -0.38 8.28 10.88
N ARG A 48 0.18 9.41 10.48
CA ARG A 48 -0.52 10.40 9.65
C ARG A 48 -0.91 9.84 8.27
N ALA A 49 -0.09 8.93 7.72
CA ALA A 49 -0.38 8.20 6.47
C ALA A 49 -1.08 6.88 6.75
N ASP A 50 -0.61 6.12 7.74
CA ASP A 50 -1.10 4.77 8.05
C ASP A 50 -2.59 4.79 8.46
N GLU A 51 -3.02 5.79 9.27
CA GLU A 51 -4.42 5.98 9.64
C GLU A 51 -5.33 6.28 8.45
N ILE A 52 -4.82 6.92 7.39
CA ILE A 52 -5.57 7.10 6.13
C ILE A 52 -5.87 5.73 5.51
N GLY A 53 -4.90 4.80 5.55
CA GLY A 53 -5.10 3.44 5.04
C GLY A 53 -6.16 2.67 5.84
N VAL A 54 -6.09 2.75 7.16
CA VAL A 54 -7.09 2.14 8.07
C VAL A 54 -8.49 2.68 7.78
N TRP A 55 -8.61 4.01 7.72
CA TRP A 55 -9.88 4.68 7.41
C TRP A 55 -10.40 4.30 6.02
N LEU A 56 -9.53 4.26 5.02
CA LEU A 56 -9.88 3.94 3.63
C LEU A 56 -10.48 2.54 3.53
N LEU A 57 -9.82 1.53 4.09
CA LEU A 57 -10.28 0.15 4.04
C LEU A 57 -11.63 -0.01 4.76
N ARG A 58 -11.76 0.51 5.98
CA ARG A 58 -13.01 0.46 6.74
C ARG A 58 -14.15 1.17 6.02
N THR A 59 -13.89 2.34 5.46
CA THR A 59 -14.90 3.11 4.73
C THR A 59 -15.35 2.39 3.46
N PHE A 60 -14.39 1.86 2.69
CA PHE A 60 -14.66 1.15 1.45
C PHE A 60 -15.52 -0.09 1.68
N LEU A 61 -15.08 -0.99 2.56
CA LEU A 61 -15.83 -2.20 2.86
C LEU A 61 -17.18 -1.88 3.56
N GLY A 62 -17.21 -0.90 4.45
CA GLY A 62 -18.44 -0.45 5.09
C GLY A 62 -19.48 0.08 4.10
N LYS A 63 -19.05 0.67 2.96
CA LYS A 63 -19.92 1.06 1.86
C LYS A 63 -20.39 -0.14 1.04
N ILE A 64 -19.48 -1.07 0.69
CA ILE A 64 -19.81 -2.28 -0.07
C ILE A 64 -20.86 -3.13 0.68
N LYS A 65 -20.70 -3.30 1.99
CA LYS A 65 -21.64 -4.08 2.83
C LYS A 65 -23.06 -3.52 2.87
N LYS A 66 -23.29 -2.30 2.40
CA LYS A 66 -24.66 -1.71 2.31
C LYS A 66 -25.41 -2.14 1.05
N HIS A 67 -24.73 -2.76 0.08
CA HIS A 67 -25.35 -3.19 -1.15
C HIS A 67 -25.90 -4.60 -1.03
N HIS A 68 -27.06 -4.82 -1.64
CA HIS A 68 -27.67 -6.14 -1.73
C HIS A 68 -26.80 -7.07 -2.59
N THR A 69 -26.57 -8.26 -2.08
CA THR A 69 -25.77 -9.29 -2.76
C THR A 69 -26.63 -10.48 -3.17
N TYR A 70 -26.14 -11.24 -4.18
CA TYR A 70 -26.84 -12.43 -4.64
C TYR A 70 -26.91 -13.50 -3.54
N ARG A 71 -28.10 -14.07 -3.34
CA ARG A 71 -28.38 -15.13 -2.35
C ARG A 71 -27.96 -14.81 -0.92
N ARG A 72 -27.96 -13.54 -0.51
CA ARG A 72 -27.53 -13.07 0.82
C ARG A 72 -26.07 -13.36 1.13
N SER A 73 -25.19 -13.45 0.11
CA SER A 73 -23.76 -13.57 0.33
C SER A 73 -23.23 -12.30 1.02
N GLU A 74 -22.25 -12.47 1.87
CA GLU A 74 -21.55 -11.35 2.51
C GLU A 74 -20.37 -10.92 1.66
N PRO A 75 -20.25 -9.62 1.29
CA PRO A 75 -19.10 -9.14 0.53
C PRO A 75 -17.86 -9.11 1.41
N THR A 76 -16.77 -9.64 0.88
CA THR A 76 -15.42 -9.56 1.45
C THR A 76 -14.48 -8.79 0.53
N THR A 77 -13.26 -8.52 0.95
CA THR A 77 -12.25 -7.87 0.12
C THR A 77 -10.85 -8.39 0.41
N SER A 78 -9.96 -8.20 -0.56
CA SER A 78 -8.53 -8.42 -0.43
C SER A 78 -7.75 -7.19 -0.87
N ILE A 79 -6.52 -7.06 -0.38
CA ILE A 79 -5.49 -6.19 -0.92
C ILE A 79 -4.39 -7.12 -1.44
N LEU A 80 -4.66 -7.76 -2.59
CA LEU A 80 -3.89 -8.90 -3.09
C LEU A 80 -3.76 -8.81 -4.61
N THR A 81 -2.95 -7.86 -5.11
CA THR A 81 -2.66 -7.72 -6.53
C THR A 81 -1.17 -7.93 -6.77
N ILE A 82 -0.78 -9.06 -7.35
CA ILE A 82 0.64 -9.40 -7.55
C ILE A 82 1.10 -9.04 -8.96
N THR A 83 0.33 -9.40 -9.98
CA THR A 83 0.69 -9.14 -11.40
C THR A 83 -0.29 -8.19 -12.09
N SER A 84 -1.55 -8.23 -11.71
CA SER A 84 -2.62 -7.37 -12.26
C SER A 84 -2.42 -5.88 -11.97
N ASN A 85 -1.61 -5.52 -10.98
CA ASN A 85 -1.20 -4.15 -10.66
C ASN A 85 -0.56 -3.44 -11.87
N VAL A 86 0.18 -4.17 -12.73
CA VAL A 86 0.77 -3.62 -13.95
C VAL A 86 -0.32 -3.30 -14.98
N VAL A 87 -1.25 -4.22 -15.18
CA VAL A 87 -2.36 -4.07 -16.14
C VAL A 87 -3.29 -2.93 -15.74
N TYR A 88 -3.68 -2.90 -14.46
CA TYR A 88 -4.52 -1.82 -13.91
C TYR A 88 -3.79 -0.48 -13.94
N GLY A 89 -2.48 -0.46 -13.68
CA GLY A 89 -1.68 0.74 -13.78
C GLY A 89 -1.68 1.35 -15.17
N LYS A 90 -1.63 0.53 -16.22
CA LYS A 90 -1.71 1.01 -17.62
C LYS A 90 -3.03 1.72 -17.93
N ALA A 91 -4.12 1.33 -17.29
CA ALA A 91 -5.45 1.92 -17.47
C ALA A 91 -5.77 3.05 -16.47
N THR A 92 -4.85 3.36 -15.55
CA THR A 92 -5.05 4.36 -14.50
C THR A 92 -4.35 5.67 -14.86
N GLY A 93 -5.06 6.80 -14.73
CA GLY A 93 -4.54 8.14 -14.92
C GLY A 93 -3.49 8.56 -13.89
N SER A 94 -2.93 9.75 -14.03
CA SER A 94 -2.01 10.36 -13.05
C SER A 94 -2.69 10.54 -11.70
N MET A 95 -1.90 10.53 -10.62
CA MET A 95 -2.41 10.62 -9.25
C MET A 95 -1.67 11.71 -8.44
N PRO A 96 -2.31 12.31 -7.42
CA PRO A 96 -1.72 13.37 -6.60
C PRO A 96 -0.42 13.02 -5.88
N ASN A 97 -0.17 11.74 -5.62
CA ASN A 97 1.09 11.27 -5.02
C ASN A 97 2.30 11.33 -5.96
N GLY A 98 2.12 11.80 -7.19
CA GLY A 98 3.17 11.92 -8.22
C GLY A 98 3.23 10.77 -9.22
N ARG A 99 2.44 9.70 -9.05
CA ARG A 99 2.34 8.61 -10.02
C ARG A 99 1.76 9.13 -11.34
N LYS A 100 2.41 8.85 -12.46
CA LYS A 100 1.97 9.27 -13.79
C LYS A 100 1.05 8.22 -14.44
N ALA A 101 0.21 8.70 -15.35
CA ALA A 101 -0.66 7.84 -16.15
C ALA A 101 0.12 6.68 -16.80
N GLY A 102 -0.43 5.49 -16.75
CA GLY A 102 0.17 4.29 -17.35
C GLY A 102 1.27 3.61 -16.53
N GLN A 103 1.80 4.23 -15.48
CA GLN A 103 2.77 3.58 -14.61
C GLN A 103 2.13 2.42 -13.81
N PRO A 104 2.86 1.35 -13.50
CA PRO A 104 2.36 0.28 -12.62
C PRO A 104 1.87 0.82 -11.27
N LEU A 105 0.85 0.17 -10.72
CA LEU A 105 0.50 0.31 -9.31
C LEU A 105 1.42 -0.59 -8.46
N SER A 106 1.57 -0.30 -7.19
CA SER A 106 2.29 -1.18 -6.26
C SER A 106 1.52 -2.48 -6.04
N PRO A 107 2.20 -3.63 -5.88
CA PRO A 107 1.55 -4.91 -5.65
C PRO A 107 0.99 -4.99 -4.23
N GLY A 108 -0.20 -5.55 -4.08
CA GLY A 108 -0.83 -5.77 -2.78
C GLY A 108 -0.87 -4.53 -1.90
N ALA A 109 -0.46 -4.69 -0.66
CA ALA A 109 -0.38 -3.61 0.33
C ALA A 109 1.01 -2.97 0.41
N ASN A 110 1.91 -3.27 -0.52
CA ASN A 110 3.23 -2.65 -0.55
C ASN A 110 3.13 -1.12 -0.66
N PRO A 111 4.04 -0.38 -0.04
CA PRO A 111 4.17 1.07 -0.24
C PRO A 111 4.27 1.45 -1.71
N SER A 112 3.92 2.67 -2.04
CA SER A 112 4.13 3.22 -3.38
C SER A 112 5.62 3.20 -3.71
N TYR A 113 5.97 2.89 -4.94
CA TYR A 113 7.37 2.75 -5.36
C TYR A 113 8.21 3.98 -4.99
N GLY A 114 9.26 3.79 -4.18
CA GLY A 114 10.13 4.85 -3.68
C GLY A 114 9.52 5.71 -2.55
N ALA A 115 8.39 5.30 -1.97
CA ALA A 115 7.77 5.98 -0.84
C ALA A 115 8.43 5.62 0.49
N GLU A 116 8.83 4.35 0.64
CA GLU A 116 9.51 3.85 1.83
C GLU A 116 10.94 4.40 1.91
N GLN A 117 11.24 5.13 2.98
CA GLN A 117 12.55 5.75 3.23
C GLN A 117 13.12 5.38 4.60
N ASN A 118 12.27 4.85 5.49
CA ASN A 118 12.64 4.53 6.87
C ASN A 118 13.03 3.05 7.06
N GLY A 119 13.25 2.33 5.94
CA GLY A 119 13.72 0.95 5.95
C GLY A 119 12.64 -0.12 6.13
N LEU A 120 13.10 -1.38 6.11
CA LEU A 120 12.24 -2.56 6.06
C LEU A 120 11.24 -2.63 7.22
N LEU A 121 11.69 -2.40 8.45
CA LEU A 121 10.81 -2.53 9.64
C LEU A 121 9.70 -1.48 9.61
N ALA A 122 9.98 -0.23 9.22
CA ALA A 122 8.96 0.78 9.10
C ALA A 122 7.92 0.45 8.01
N SER A 123 8.39 -0.12 6.89
CA SER A 123 7.49 -0.61 5.82
C SER A 123 6.58 -1.73 6.32
N LEU A 124 7.13 -2.70 7.05
CA LEU A 124 6.37 -3.80 7.63
C LEU A 124 5.36 -3.31 8.68
N ASN A 125 5.76 -2.38 9.56
CA ASN A 125 4.88 -1.80 10.57
C ASN A 125 3.68 -1.10 9.94
N SER A 126 3.88 -0.30 8.90
CA SER A 126 2.77 0.35 8.19
C SER A 126 1.77 -0.66 7.62
N VAL A 127 2.26 -1.78 7.06
CA VAL A 127 1.38 -2.85 6.54
C VAL A 127 0.67 -3.58 7.67
N ALA A 128 1.34 -3.85 8.78
CA ALA A 128 0.76 -4.55 9.93
C ALA A 128 -0.38 -3.76 10.60
N LYS A 129 -0.38 -2.44 10.50
CA LYS A 129 -1.46 -1.57 11.02
C LYS A 129 -2.77 -1.67 10.24
N ILE A 130 -2.77 -2.24 9.01
CA ILE A 130 -4.00 -2.41 8.23
C ILE A 130 -4.90 -3.39 8.97
N PRO A 131 -6.20 -3.08 9.18
CA PRO A 131 -7.09 -3.94 9.93
C PRO A 131 -7.48 -5.17 9.11
N TYR A 132 -6.80 -6.29 9.34
CA TYR A 132 -6.95 -7.55 8.59
C TYR A 132 -8.37 -8.12 8.68
N GLU A 133 -9.07 -7.89 9.77
CA GLU A 133 -10.47 -8.27 9.96
C GLU A 133 -11.44 -7.61 8.96
N TRP A 134 -10.98 -6.56 8.26
CA TRP A 134 -11.74 -5.89 7.20
C TRP A 134 -11.33 -6.33 5.79
N ALA A 135 -10.31 -7.17 5.66
CA ALA A 135 -9.83 -7.72 4.39
C ALA A 135 -9.70 -9.23 4.47
N LEU A 136 -10.83 -9.93 4.66
CA LEU A 136 -10.90 -11.35 4.95
C LEU A 136 -10.34 -12.25 3.84
N ASP A 137 -10.27 -11.75 2.60
CA ASP A 137 -9.66 -12.48 1.48
C ASP A 137 -8.14 -12.30 1.40
N GLY A 138 -7.55 -11.59 2.36
CA GLY A 138 -6.11 -11.47 2.56
C GLY A 138 -5.50 -10.14 2.12
N ILE A 139 -4.35 -9.86 2.73
CA ILE A 139 -3.50 -8.70 2.43
C ILE A 139 -2.11 -9.23 2.11
N SER A 140 -1.62 -9.00 0.90
CA SER A 140 -0.27 -9.41 0.50
C SER A 140 0.75 -8.30 0.73
N ASN A 141 1.90 -8.71 1.23
CA ASN A 141 3.10 -7.89 1.32
C ASN A 141 4.27 -8.67 0.72
N THR A 142 5.02 -8.05 -0.18
CA THR A 142 6.19 -8.64 -0.83
C THR A 142 7.40 -7.76 -0.58
N GLN A 143 8.41 -8.30 0.06
CA GLN A 143 9.66 -7.59 0.34
C GLN A 143 10.80 -8.22 -0.44
N THR A 144 11.63 -7.37 -1.04
CA THR A 144 12.90 -7.77 -1.64
C THR A 144 14.03 -7.32 -0.73
N ILE A 145 14.80 -8.28 -0.24
CA ILE A 145 15.84 -8.04 0.77
C ILE A 145 17.19 -8.41 0.17
N ASN A 146 18.15 -7.46 0.24
CA ASN A 146 19.55 -7.79 0.01
C ASN A 146 20.08 -8.58 1.22
N PRO A 147 20.69 -9.75 1.02
CA PRO A 147 21.25 -10.56 2.12
C PRO A 147 22.16 -9.79 3.07
N ASP A 148 22.94 -8.86 2.55
CA ASP A 148 23.88 -8.05 3.35
C ASP A 148 23.16 -7.09 4.33
N ALA A 149 21.90 -6.76 4.07
CA ALA A 149 21.09 -5.99 5.01
C ALA A 149 20.65 -6.80 6.25
N LEU A 150 20.77 -8.12 6.18
CA LEU A 150 20.44 -9.03 7.29
C LEU A 150 21.68 -9.43 8.10
N GLY A 151 22.90 -9.05 7.69
CA GLY A 151 24.14 -9.38 8.38
C GLY A 151 25.21 -9.94 7.44
N HIS A 152 26.35 -10.27 7.99
CA HIS A 152 27.50 -10.73 7.19
C HIS A 152 27.66 -12.25 7.18
N GLU A 153 27.28 -12.91 8.30
CA GLU A 153 27.39 -14.35 8.46
C GLU A 153 26.05 -15.05 8.19
N GLU A 154 26.09 -16.29 7.72
CA GLU A 154 24.89 -17.05 7.36
C GLU A 154 23.91 -17.21 8.54
N GLU A 155 24.41 -17.56 9.73
CA GLU A 155 23.60 -17.73 10.92
C GLU A 155 23.02 -16.40 11.44
N GLU A 156 23.76 -15.32 11.30
CA GLU A 156 23.27 -13.97 11.61
C GLU A 156 22.12 -13.59 10.67
N ARG A 157 22.27 -13.79 9.37
CA ARG A 157 21.24 -13.52 8.36
C ARG A 157 19.96 -14.30 8.62
N LYS A 158 20.09 -15.59 8.95
CA LYS A 158 18.93 -16.44 9.30
C LYS A 158 18.23 -15.92 10.55
N THR A 159 18.99 -15.64 11.59
CA THR A 159 18.45 -15.15 12.86
C THR A 159 17.72 -13.82 12.67
N ASN A 160 18.34 -12.87 11.99
CA ASN A 160 17.75 -11.56 11.75
C ASN A 160 16.51 -11.64 10.86
N LEU A 161 16.51 -12.51 9.84
CA LEU A 161 15.31 -12.73 9.02
C LEU A 161 14.15 -13.29 9.84
N VAL A 162 14.42 -14.29 10.67
CA VAL A 162 13.40 -14.89 11.56
C VAL A 162 12.84 -13.83 12.50
N GLN A 163 13.69 -13.03 13.14
CA GLN A 163 13.24 -11.95 14.04
C GLN A 163 12.38 -10.90 13.36
N VAL A 164 12.73 -10.53 12.11
CA VAL A 164 11.91 -9.60 11.31
C VAL A 164 10.55 -10.20 11.01
N MET A 165 10.50 -11.49 10.64
CA MET A 165 9.24 -12.18 10.34
C MET A 165 8.38 -12.34 11.60
N ASP A 166 8.97 -12.77 12.72
CA ASP A 166 8.27 -12.92 13.99
C ASP A 166 7.67 -11.58 14.44
N GLY A 167 8.48 -10.51 14.43
CA GLY A 167 7.99 -9.18 14.81
C GLY A 167 6.86 -8.65 13.90
N TYR A 168 6.86 -9.00 12.62
CA TYR A 168 5.78 -8.64 11.71
C TYR A 168 4.49 -9.44 12.00
N PHE A 169 4.60 -10.74 12.21
CA PHE A 169 3.44 -11.59 12.50
C PHE A 169 2.88 -11.37 13.92
N ASP A 170 3.72 -11.06 14.89
CA ASP A 170 3.30 -10.71 16.25
C ASP A 170 2.41 -9.46 16.31
N GLN A 171 2.54 -8.57 15.31
CA GLN A 171 1.65 -7.41 15.13
C GLN A 171 0.29 -7.76 14.52
N GLY A 172 0.04 -9.04 14.20
CA GLY A 172 -1.21 -9.51 13.62
C GLY A 172 -1.25 -9.52 12.09
N ALA A 173 -0.12 -9.31 11.43
CA ALA A 173 -0.01 -9.47 9.97
C ALA A 173 -0.12 -10.95 9.57
N HIS A 174 -0.61 -11.23 8.35
CA HIS A 174 -0.96 -12.59 7.93
C HIS A 174 -0.12 -13.15 6.79
N HIS A 175 0.54 -12.30 6.01
CA HIS A 175 1.24 -12.74 4.80
C HIS A 175 2.48 -11.87 4.54
N LEU A 176 3.59 -12.54 4.32
CA LEU A 176 4.84 -11.94 3.86
C LEU A 176 5.47 -12.84 2.80
N ASN A 177 5.71 -12.29 1.61
CA ASN A 177 6.53 -12.90 0.58
C ASN A 177 7.92 -12.25 0.61
N VAL A 178 8.97 -13.04 0.78
CA VAL A 178 10.35 -12.56 0.84
C VAL A 178 11.11 -13.03 -0.38
N ASN A 179 11.61 -12.08 -1.15
CA ASN A 179 12.57 -12.31 -2.23
C ASN A 179 13.95 -11.91 -1.74
N VAL A 180 14.92 -12.79 -1.87
CA VAL A 180 16.32 -12.55 -1.49
C VAL A 180 17.16 -12.56 -2.76
N PHE A 181 17.88 -11.45 -3.05
CA PHE A 181 18.72 -11.29 -4.24
C PHE A 181 20.08 -10.72 -3.90
#